data_5be317893b006c7cef49d4d23ff5e4b8
#
_entry.id   5be317893b006c7cef49d4d23ff5e4b8
#
_cell.length_a   1.000
_cell.length_b   1.000
_cell.length_c   1.000
_cell.angle_alpha   90.00
_cell.angle_beta   90.00
_cell.angle_gamma   90.00
#
_symmetry.space_group_name_H-M   'P 1'
#
loop_
_entity.id
_entity.type
_entity.pdbx_description
1 polymer ?
#
loop_
_entity_poly.entity_id
_entity_poly.type
_entity_poly.pdbx_seq_one_letter_code
_entity_poly.pdbx_strand_id
1 'polypeptide(L)'
;MKLKEFQNFMEKEGIDNSILINYSETPNSNFTYFTQVQDINSVLLINKDPILYVSPIETSIAGQYSKIRNISSLKKSFLDTLKTQKPKIIGIDKDSITINQFKHIKSKLKNVKFKDISKEILKLRLIKTEEEIKLTKKSCSFADSLIEKAVEFIKKCKTELEVKTLIEKEIINLNLKQSFPTIIASNINSKNPHHISNNTKIKGFTIIDLGVKYKNYCSDTTRTVYVGNPNKEEIRIYNKVLESQETSIKDNLSPKELNDNIVKNLGKYFTHSLGHGIGIDVHESPSISNLSKDSFKDNILFTLEPGYYNKFGIRIEDDFLFKNNKKIQLTKTSKNLQVIR
;
A
#
# COMPACT_ATOMS: atom_id res chain seq x y z
N MET A 1 -3.94 12.97 16.02
CA MET A 1 -5.38 12.67 15.99
C MET A 1 -5.64 11.17 16.12
N LYS A 2 -5.15 10.34 15.27
CA LYS A 2 -5.41 8.85 15.29
C LYS A 2 -4.91 8.11 16.53
N LEU A 3 -3.76 8.51 17.10
CA LEU A 3 -3.29 7.95 18.36
C LEU A 3 -4.29 8.23 19.50
N LYS A 4 -4.86 9.44 19.56
CA LYS A 4 -5.87 9.77 20.58
C LYS A 4 -7.17 9.01 20.36
N GLU A 5 -7.60 8.79 19.12
CA GLU A 5 -8.74 7.94 18.80
C GLU A 5 -8.51 6.50 19.28
N PHE A 6 -7.30 5.97 19.08
CA PHE A 6 -6.92 4.64 19.56
C PHE A 6 -6.89 4.57 21.10
N GLN A 7 -6.36 5.57 21.76
CA GLN A 7 -6.37 5.66 23.23
C GLN A 7 -7.79 5.70 23.79
N ASN A 8 -8.72 6.44 23.17
CA ASN A 8 -10.13 6.47 23.55
C ASN A 8 -10.80 5.08 23.38
N PHE A 9 -10.45 4.36 22.30
CA PHE A 9 -10.89 2.95 22.14
C PHE A 9 -10.33 2.08 23.28
N MET A 10 -9.04 2.19 23.60
CA MET A 10 -8.43 1.42 24.70
C MET A 10 -9.14 1.67 26.03
N GLU A 11 -9.44 2.93 26.35
CA GLU A 11 -10.17 3.30 27.57
C GLU A 11 -11.57 2.67 27.63
N LYS A 12 -12.33 2.76 26.51
CA LYS A 12 -13.66 2.16 26.40
C LYS A 12 -13.63 0.65 26.58
N GLU A 13 -12.59 -0.03 26.09
CA GLU A 13 -12.44 -1.48 26.12
C GLU A 13 -11.70 -1.99 27.37
N GLY A 14 -11.32 -1.08 28.28
CA GLY A 14 -10.60 -1.40 29.51
C GLY A 14 -9.17 -1.91 29.26
N ILE A 15 -8.55 -1.52 28.15
CA ILE A 15 -7.18 -1.91 27.78
C ILE A 15 -6.21 -0.93 28.43
N ASP A 16 -5.38 -1.41 29.37
CA ASP A 16 -4.43 -0.57 30.10
C ASP A 16 -3.23 -0.16 29.25
N ASN A 17 -2.71 -1.09 28.45
CA ASN A 17 -1.56 -0.91 27.57
C ASN A 17 -1.77 -1.65 26.26
N SER A 18 -1.19 -1.16 25.17
CA SER A 18 -1.08 -1.90 23.90
C SER A 18 0.37 -1.95 23.45
N ILE A 19 0.77 -3.08 22.86
CA ILE A 19 2.16 -3.35 22.43
C ILE A 19 2.20 -3.51 20.93
N LEU A 20 3.03 -2.72 20.26
CA LEU A 20 3.40 -2.90 18.86
C LEU A 20 4.92 -3.09 18.76
N ILE A 21 5.35 -4.16 18.09
CA ILE A 21 6.78 -4.50 17.91
C ILE A 21 7.16 -4.26 16.46
N ASN A 22 8.30 -3.66 16.24
CA ASN A 22 8.84 -3.38 14.92
C ASN A 22 10.27 -3.91 14.79
N TYR A 23 10.56 -4.51 13.64
CA TYR A 23 11.91 -4.87 13.22
C TYR A 23 12.25 -4.14 11.92
N SER A 24 13.48 -3.64 11.81
CA SER A 24 13.96 -2.93 10.63
C SER A 24 13.88 -3.78 9.34
N GLU A 25 14.11 -5.09 9.46
CA GLU A 25 14.07 -6.02 8.32
C GLU A 25 12.65 -6.42 7.91
N THR A 26 11.69 -6.39 8.85
CA THR A 26 10.28 -6.71 8.61
C THR A 26 9.39 -5.66 9.29
N PRO A 27 9.28 -4.46 8.70
CA PRO A 27 8.57 -3.35 9.32
C PRO A 27 7.09 -3.65 9.57
N ASN A 28 6.62 -3.29 10.75
CA ASN A 28 5.21 -3.37 11.13
C ASN A 28 4.50 -2.09 10.73
N SER A 29 3.57 -2.17 9.79
CA SER A 29 2.84 -1.01 9.28
C SER A 29 1.94 -0.35 10.32
N ASN A 30 1.40 -1.11 11.28
CA ASN A 30 0.62 -0.57 12.39
C ASN A 30 1.49 0.21 13.36
N PHE A 31 2.73 -0.26 13.60
CA PHE A 31 3.73 0.50 14.35
C PHE A 31 4.11 1.79 13.60
N THR A 32 4.41 1.68 12.30
CA THR A 32 4.74 2.82 11.42
C THR A 32 3.63 3.86 11.41
N TYR A 33 2.38 3.43 11.43
CA TYR A 33 1.20 4.30 11.45
C TYR A 33 1.22 5.28 12.63
N PHE A 34 1.54 4.81 13.83
CA PHE A 34 1.60 5.66 15.02
C PHE A 34 2.91 6.41 15.16
N THR A 35 4.03 5.82 14.76
CA THR A 35 5.36 6.37 15.00
C THR A 35 5.92 7.18 13.83
N GLN A 36 5.55 6.84 12.60
CA GLN A 36 6.12 7.34 11.34
C GLN A 36 7.57 6.89 11.09
N VAL A 37 8.09 5.93 11.85
CA VAL A 37 9.43 5.34 11.67
C VAL A 37 9.30 3.87 11.29
N GLN A 38 10.11 3.39 10.35
CA GLN A 38 10.11 1.99 9.88
C GLN A 38 11.41 1.27 10.20
N ASP A 39 12.53 1.90 9.88
CA ASP A 39 13.85 1.25 9.78
C ASP A 39 14.58 1.20 11.14
N ILE A 40 13.87 0.84 12.22
CA ILE A 40 14.42 0.69 13.58
C ILE A 40 13.86 -0.54 14.28
N ASN A 41 14.70 -1.15 15.14
CA ASN A 41 14.24 -2.22 16.03
C ASN A 41 13.69 -1.60 17.31
N SER A 42 12.39 -1.77 17.55
CA SER A 42 11.71 -0.99 18.58
C SER A 42 10.41 -1.61 19.06
N VAL A 43 9.95 -1.14 20.21
CA VAL A 43 8.65 -1.48 20.78
C VAL A 43 7.93 -0.20 21.15
N LEU A 44 6.72 -0.04 20.63
CA LEU A 44 5.80 1.02 21.04
C LEU A 44 4.85 0.47 22.10
N LEU A 45 4.93 1.05 23.29
CA LEU A 45 3.98 0.84 24.36
C LEU A 45 2.97 1.99 24.36
N ILE A 46 1.72 1.72 23.99
CA ILE A 46 0.65 2.73 23.98
C ILE A 46 -0.13 2.61 25.28
N ASN A 47 -0.17 3.70 26.02
CA ASN A 47 -1.00 3.97 27.20
C ASN A 47 -1.40 5.45 27.16
N LYS A 48 -1.70 6.10 28.29
CA LYS A 48 -1.98 7.55 28.34
C LYS A 48 -0.81 8.38 27.82
N ASP A 49 0.43 7.98 28.17
CA ASP A 49 1.69 8.61 27.74
C ASP A 49 2.54 7.61 26.98
N PRO A 50 2.35 7.46 25.67
CA PRO A 50 3.00 6.42 24.86
C PRO A 50 4.53 6.50 24.93
N ILE A 51 5.18 5.34 25.03
CA ILE A 51 6.63 5.23 25.12
C ILE A 51 7.16 4.42 23.95
N LEU A 52 8.13 4.98 23.25
CA LEU A 52 8.87 4.31 22.19
C LEU A 52 10.21 3.78 22.75
N TYR A 53 10.33 2.48 22.88
CA TYR A 53 11.55 1.79 23.28
C TYR A 53 12.41 1.51 22.06
N VAL A 54 13.64 2.03 22.01
CA VAL A 54 14.57 1.88 20.90
C VAL A 54 15.93 1.38 21.34
N SER A 55 16.66 0.76 20.43
CA SER A 55 18.07 0.46 20.65
C SER A 55 18.85 1.78 20.87
N PRO A 56 19.87 1.80 21.75
CA PRO A 56 20.69 3.00 21.97
C PRO A 56 21.27 3.59 20.69
N ILE A 57 21.64 2.76 19.72
CA ILE A 57 22.21 3.19 18.43
C ILE A 57 21.17 3.87 17.52
N GLU A 58 19.88 3.62 17.74
CA GLU A 58 18.77 4.13 16.91
C GLU A 58 18.07 5.35 17.55
N THR A 59 18.49 5.78 18.74
CA THR A 59 17.85 6.88 19.51
C THR A 59 17.83 8.18 18.72
N SER A 60 18.89 8.50 17.98
CA SER A 60 18.98 9.70 17.15
C SER A 60 17.93 9.69 16.03
N ILE A 61 17.81 8.56 15.31
CA ILE A 61 16.82 8.38 14.23
C ILE A 61 15.40 8.51 14.80
N ALA A 62 15.11 7.81 15.90
CA ALA A 62 13.81 7.87 16.54
C ALA A 62 13.49 9.30 17.00
N GLY A 63 14.44 10.03 17.60
CA GLY A 63 14.26 11.42 18.03
C GLY A 63 13.95 12.39 16.90
N GLN A 64 14.57 12.18 15.73
CA GLN A 64 14.39 13.04 14.57
C GLN A 64 13.07 12.81 13.85
N TYR A 65 12.68 11.53 13.65
CA TYR A 65 11.59 11.17 12.73
C TYR A 65 10.31 10.70 13.42
N SER A 66 10.37 10.20 14.68
CA SER A 66 9.19 9.68 15.36
C SER A 66 8.23 10.79 15.78
N LYS A 67 6.92 10.50 15.61
CA LYS A 67 5.84 11.31 16.22
C LYS A 67 5.71 11.06 17.74
N ILE A 68 6.23 9.93 18.24
CA ILE A 68 6.27 9.65 19.69
C ILE A 68 7.51 10.31 20.29
N ARG A 69 7.31 11.22 21.23
CA ARG A 69 8.39 12.02 21.81
C ARG A 69 8.98 11.44 23.09
N ASN A 70 8.23 10.61 23.81
CA ASN A 70 8.74 9.88 24.96
C ASN A 70 9.52 8.65 24.49
N ILE A 71 10.85 8.78 24.39
CA ILE A 71 11.76 7.75 23.90
C ILE A 71 12.54 7.17 25.07
N SER A 72 12.57 5.85 25.18
CA SER A 72 13.30 5.09 26.17
C SER A 72 14.23 4.08 25.52
N SER A 73 15.29 3.67 26.23
CA SER A 73 16.21 2.64 25.75
C SER A 73 15.63 1.25 25.96
N LEU A 74 15.77 0.36 24.96
CA LEU A 74 15.47 -1.09 25.08
C LEU A 74 16.32 -1.79 26.15
N LYS A 75 17.43 -1.20 26.61
CA LYS A 75 18.16 -1.66 27.80
C LYS A 75 17.29 -1.68 29.05
N LYS A 76 16.34 -0.74 29.15
CA LYS A 76 15.24 -0.78 30.13
C LYS A 76 14.09 -1.51 29.46
N SER A 77 13.93 -2.78 29.80
CA SER A 77 12.89 -3.62 29.17
C SER A 77 11.50 -2.99 29.31
N PHE A 78 10.76 -2.86 28.21
CA PHE A 78 9.34 -2.48 28.26
C PHE A 78 8.51 -3.40 29.17
N LEU A 79 8.95 -4.67 29.32
CA LEU A 79 8.35 -5.63 30.25
C LEU A 79 8.50 -5.21 31.72
N ASP A 80 9.59 -4.56 32.09
CA ASP A 80 9.76 -4.07 33.47
C ASP A 80 8.83 -2.89 33.77
N THR A 81 8.60 -2.03 32.77
CA THR A 81 7.55 -0.99 32.84
C THR A 81 6.16 -1.63 33.06
N LEU A 82 5.82 -2.66 32.29
CA LEU A 82 4.56 -3.38 32.42
C LEU A 82 4.43 -4.09 33.78
N LYS A 83 5.49 -4.72 34.29
CA LYS A 83 5.50 -5.33 35.62
C LYS A 83 5.23 -4.29 36.74
N THR A 84 5.79 -3.09 36.59
CA THR A 84 5.58 -2.00 37.57
C THR A 84 4.15 -1.44 37.48
N GLN A 85 3.61 -1.28 36.26
CA GLN A 85 2.25 -0.76 36.04
C GLN A 85 1.16 -1.78 36.39
N LYS A 86 1.48 -3.09 36.40
CA LYS A 86 0.55 -4.20 36.71
C LYS A 86 -0.76 -4.14 35.92
N PRO A 87 -0.72 -4.06 34.57
CA PRO A 87 -1.91 -3.98 33.75
C PRO A 87 -2.78 -5.23 33.92
N LYS A 88 -4.10 -5.07 33.83
CA LYS A 88 -5.05 -6.18 33.80
C LYS A 88 -5.28 -6.68 32.38
N ILE A 89 -5.36 -5.77 31.42
CA ILE A 89 -5.60 -6.08 30.00
C ILE A 89 -4.54 -5.42 29.13
N ILE A 90 -3.90 -6.22 28.27
CA ILE A 90 -2.93 -5.73 27.26
C ILE A 90 -3.47 -6.00 25.87
N GLY A 91 -3.50 -4.95 25.04
CA GLY A 91 -3.78 -5.04 23.62
C GLY A 91 -2.57 -5.56 22.82
N ILE A 92 -2.82 -6.49 21.91
CA ILE A 92 -1.81 -7.07 21.03
C ILE A 92 -2.34 -7.06 19.61
N ASP A 93 -1.49 -6.62 18.69
CA ASP A 93 -1.72 -6.76 17.25
C ASP A 93 -1.40 -8.20 16.83
N LYS A 94 -2.44 -9.04 16.72
CA LYS A 94 -2.27 -10.45 16.35
C LYS A 94 -1.85 -10.66 14.91
N ASP A 95 -2.08 -9.69 14.03
CA ASP A 95 -1.73 -9.81 12.62
C ASP A 95 -0.22 -9.59 12.40
N SER A 96 0.47 -8.98 13.37
CA SER A 96 1.90 -8.66 13.24
C SER A 96 2.80 -9.33 14.29
N ILE A 97 2.27 -9.68 15.47
CA ILE A 97 3.08 -10.31 16.52
C ILE A 97 3.35 -11.78 16.19
N THR A 98 4.62 -12.21 16.30
CA THR A 98 4.95 -13.63 16.14
C THR A 98 4.51 -14.45 17.35
N ILE A 99 4.26 -15.75 17.15
CA ILE A 99 3.92 -16.69 18.23
C ILE A 99 4.99 -16.68 19.32
N ASN A 100 6.27 -16.62 18.95
CA ASN A 100 7.37 -16.62 19.92
C ASN A 100 7.41 -15.35 20.76
N GLN A 101 7.20 -14.19 20.14
CA GLN A 101 7.09 -12.91 20.85
C GLN A 101 5.93 -12.93 21.84
N PHE A 102 4.77 -13.40 21.40
CA PHE A 102 3.59 -13.51 22.25
C PHE A 102 3.83 -14.45 23.43
N LYS A 103 4.35 -15.65 23.19
CA LYS A 103 4.71 -16.61 24.24
C LYS A 103 5.70 -16.00 25.23
N HIS A 104 6.73 -15.31 24.76
CA HIS A 104 7.70 -14.64 25.62
C HIS A 104 7.04 -13.58 26.52
N ILE A 105 6.26 -12.67 25.95
CA ILE A 105 5.54 -11.64 26.72
C ILE A 105 4.63 -12.29 27.78
N LYS A 106 3.82 -13.27 27.35
CA LYS A 106 2.91 -13.98 28.23
C LYS A 106 3.61 -14.69 29.39
N SER A 107 4.79 -15.27 29.15
CA SER A 107 5.57 -15.95 30.21
C SER A 107 6.11 -14.98 31.28
N LYS A 108 6.31 -13.70 30.92
CA LYS A 108 6.84 -12.68 31.83
C LYS A 108 5.77 -11.89 32.59
N LEU A 109 4.52 -11.95 32.14
CA LEU A 109 3.40 -11.19 32.70
C LEU A 109 2.34 -12.15 33.21
N LYS A 110 2.30 -12.36 34.52
CA LYS A 110 1.31 -13.23 35.20
C LYS A 110 0.00 -12.48 35.39
N ASN A 111 -1.13 -13.19 35.30
CA ASN A 111 -2.48 -12.66 35.56
C ASN A 111 -2.91 -11.50 34.65
N VAL A 112 -2.38 -11.44 33.42
CA VAL A 112 -2.75 -10.46 32.40
C VAL A 112 -3.64 -11.10 31.36
N LYS A 113 -4.75 -10.43 31.00
CA LYS A 113 -5.56 -10.79 29.84
C LYS A 113 -5.01 -10.09 28.59
N PHE A 114 -5.00 -10.82 27.46
CA PHE A 114 -4.58 -10.26 26.20
C PHE A 114 -5.78 -10.09 25.27
N LYS A 115 -5.91 -8.90 24.67
CA LYS A 115 -7.00 -8.55 23.76
C LYS A 115 -6.44 -8.22 22.38
N ASP A 116 -7.07 -8.71 21.33
CA ASP A 116 -6.73 -8.39 19.95
C ASP A 116 -7.15 -6.94 19.62
N ILE A 117 -6.21 -6.18 19.07
CA ILE A 117 -6.41 -4.79 18.64
C ILE A 117 -6.23 -4.59 17.13
N SER A 118 -5.90 -5.65 16.38
CA SER A 118 -5.57 -5.59 14.94
C SER A 118 -6.68 -4.91 14.14
N LYS A 119 -7.92 -5.39 14.31
CA LYS A 119 -9.07 -4.87 13.57
C LYS A 119 -9.34 -3.39 13.84
N GLU A 120 -9.09 -2.92 15.07
CA GLU A 120 -9.33 -1.51 15.39
C GLU A 120 -8.28 -0.60 14.75
N ILE A 121 -7.02 -1.03 14.74
CA ILE A 121 -5.98 -0.27 14.03
C ILE A 121 -6.27 -0.24 12.53
N LEU A 122 -6.70 -1.34 11.92
CA LEU A 122 -7.10 -1.38 10.52
C LEU A 122 -8.28 -0.43 10.21
N LYS A 123 -9.28 -0.33 11.10
CA LYS A 123 -10.37 0.66 10.96
C LYS A 123 -9.86 2.11 11.01
N LEU A 124 -8.90 2.39 11.88
CA LEU A 124 -8.27 3.71 11.94
C LEU A 124 -7.50 4.04 10.66
N ARG A 125 -6.81 3.05 10.07
CA ARG A 125 -6.05 3.21 8.82
C ARG A 125 -6.97 3.30 7.60
N LEU A 126 -8.16 2.70 7.65
CA LEU A 126 -9.12 2.71 6.54
C LEU A 126 -9.52 4.14 6.15
N ILE A 127 -9.89 4.97 7.12
CA ILE A 127 -10.32 6.35 6.88
C ILE A 127 -9.12 7.28 7.06
N LYS A 128 -8.64 7.85 5.97
CA LYS A 128 -7.44 8.69 5.98
C LYS A 128 -7.72 10.10 6.50
N THR A 129 -6.76 10.67 7.20
CA THR A 129 -6.76 12.10 7.56
C THR A 129 -6.39 12.96 6.35
N GLU A 130 -6.66 14.25 6.39
CA GLU A 130 -6.27 15.16 5.31
C GLU A 130 -4.73 15.19 5.12
N GLU A 131 -3.94 15.01 6.19
CA GLU A 131 -2.47 14.89 6.10
C GLU A 131 -2.06 13.64 5.31
N GLU A 132 -2.66 12.49 5.61
CA GLU A 132 -2.40 11.21 4.92
C GLU A 132 -2.78 11.31 3.44
N ILE A 133 -3.94 11.89 3.14
CA ILE A 133 -4.39 12.14 1.76
C ILE A 133 -3.39 13.04 1.01
N LYS A 134 -2.87 14.09 1.66
CA LYS A 134 -1.86 14.97 1.05
C LYS A 134 -0.55 14.23 0.75
N LEU A 135 -0.13 13.33 1.63
CA LEU A 135 1.09 12.54 1.43
C LEU A 135 0.91 11.55 0.28
N THR A 136 -0.23 10.83 0.21
CA THR A 136 -0.53 9.94 -0.91
C THR A 136 -0.63 10.70 -2.23
N LYS A 137 -1.30 11.86 -2.28
CA LYS A 137 -1.32 12.71 -3.49
C LYS A 137 0.09 13.08 -3.97
N LYS A 138 1.01 13.34 -3.04
CA LYS A 138 2.40 13.63 -3.40
C LYS A 138 3.11 12.39 -3.94
N SER A 139 2.84 11.21 -3.35
CA SER A 139 3.35 9.94 -3.86
C SER A 139 2.84 9.66 -5.29
N CYS A 140 1.54 9.84 -5.55
CA CYS A 140 0.93 9.73 -6.89
C CYS A 140 1.60 10.67 -7.91
N SER A 141 1.89 11.92 -7.51
CA SER A 141 2.57 12.89 -8.40
C SER A 141 3.99 12.43 -8.79
N PHE A 142 4.72 11.73 -7.90
CA PHE A 142 6.00 11.14 -8.23
C PHE A 142 5.84 9.93 -9.16
N ALA A 143 4.83 9.07 -8.91
CA ALA A 143 4.54 7.93 -9.75
C ALA A 143 4.18 8.37 -11.18
N ASP A 144 3.37 9.41 -11.35
CA ASP A 144 3.06 10.00 -12.66
C ASP A 144 4.33 10.37 -13.43
N SER A 145 5.24 11.12 -12.78
CA SER A 145 6.51 11.51 -13.40
C SER A 145 7.39 10.31 -13.77
N LEU A 146 7.35 9.25 -12.97
CA LEU A 146 8.11 8.02 -13.22
C LEU A 146 7.51 7.21 -14.37
N ILE A 147 6.19 7.16 -14.52
CA ILE A 147 5.53 6.55 -15.69
C ILE A 147 5.95 7.27 -16.98
N GLU A 148 5.95 8.60 -16.99
CA GLU A 148 6.40 9.38 -18.15
C GLU A 148 7.86 9.07 -18.51
N LYS A 149 8.76 9.02 -17.51
CA LYS A 149 10.15 8.60 -17.70
C LYS A 149 10.26 7.15 -18.20
N ALA A 150 9.44 6.24 -17.69
CA ALA A 150 9.43 4.85 -18.15
C ALA A 150 9.10 4.73 -19.64
N VAL A 151 8.15 5.52 -20.13
CA VAL A 151 7.82 5.61 -21.57
C VAL A 151 9.04 6.11 -22.37
N GLU A 152 9.76 7.11 -21.86
CA GLU A 152 10.99 7.59 -22.52
C GLU A 152 12.13 6.54 -22.50
N PHE A 153 12.24 5.76 -21.43
CA PHE A 153 13.22 4.67 -21.35
C PHE A 153 12.89 3.54 -22.33
N ILE A 154 11.60 3.18 -22.50
CA ILE A 154 11.17 2.17 -23.47
C ILE A 154 11.61 2.53 -24.90
N LYS A 155 11.66 3.81 -25.27
CA LYS A 155 12.16 4.27 -26.59
C LYS A 155 13.66 4.00 -26.79
N LYS A 156 14.44 3.85 -25.73
CA LYS A 156 15.89 3.75 -25.74
C LYS A 156 16.42 2.38 -25.35
N CYS A 157 15.68 1.63 -24.56
CA CYS A 157 16.04 0.33 -24.02
C CYS A 157 15.56 -0.80 -24.91
N LYS A 158 16.22 -1.96 -24.81
CA LYS A 158 15.87 -3.15 -25.59
C LYS A 158 15.10 -4.19 -24.80
N THR A 159 15.26 -4.19 -23.48
CA THR A 159 14.72 -5.23 -22.59
C THR A 159 13.93 -4.66 -21.43
N GLU A 160 13.04 -5.49 -20.85
CA GLU A 160 12.26 -5.16 -19.66
C GLU A 160 13.16 -4.78 -18.48
N LEU A 161 14.26 -5.54 -18.27
CA LEU A 161 15.18 -5.34 -17.16
C LEU A 161 15.93 -4.02 -17.26
N GLU A 162 16.32 -3.60 -18.47
CA GLU A 162 16.96 -2.30 -18.69
C GLU A 162 16.04 -1.14 -18.29
N VAL A 163 14.77 -1.18 -18.72
CA VAL A 163 13.78 -0.15 -18.35
C VAL A 163 13.54 -0.13 -16.85
N LYS A 164 13.31 -1.31 -16.24
CA LYS A 164 13.14 -1.46 -14.80
C LYS A 164 14.30 -0.83 -14.04
N THR A 165 15.54 -1.17 -14.42
CA THR A 165 16.76 -0.69 -13.75
C THR A 165 16.85 0.84 -13.79
N LEU A 166 16.51 1.46 -14.93
CA LEU A 166 16.53 2.92 -15.04
C LEU A 166 15.46 3.58 -14.17
N ILE A 167 14.25 2.99 -14.10
CA ILE A 167 13.18 3.49 -13.23
C ILE A 167 13.61 3.40 -11.75
N GLU A 168 14.14 2.25 -11.32
CA GLU A 168 14.60 2.05 -9.94
C GLU A 168 15.72 3.03 -9.57
N LYS A 169 16.62 3.32 -10.50
CA LYS A 169 17.64 4.37 -10.34
C LYS A 169 17.02 5.76 -10.15
N GLU A 170 15.99 6.10 -10.93
CA GLU A 170 15.28 7.38 -10.77
C GLU A 170 14.57 7.49 -9.41
N ILE A 171 13.96 6.39 -8.91
CA ILE A 171 13.33 6.34 -7.59
C ILE A 171 14.37 6.66 -6.50
N ILE A 172 15.56 6.06 -6.60
CA ILE A 172 16.68 6.32 -5.68
C ILE A 172 17.15 7.77 -5.78
N ASN A 173 17.31 8.31 -6.99
CA ASN A 173 17.73 9.70 -7.22
C ASN A 173 16.74 10.71 -6.61
N LEU A 174 15.46 10.38 -6.56
CA LEU A 174 14.42 11.18 -5.92
C LEU A 174 14.36 11.00 -4.39
N ASN A 175 15.25 10.18 -3.82
CA ASN A 175 15.25 9.80 -2.40
C ASN A 175 13.91 9.20 -1.94
N LEU A 176 13.34 8.35 -2.80
CA LEU A 176 12.10 7.62 -2.55
C LEU A 176 12.38 6.13 -2.37
N LYS A 177 11.43 5.40 -1.78
CA LYS A 177 11.39 3.94 -1.76
C LYS A 177 10.30 3.45 -2.73
N GLN A 178 10.45 2.26 -3.27
CA GLN A 178 9.37 1.59 -4.02
C GLN A 178 8.22 1.20 -3.08
N SER A 179 6.97 1.28 -3.53
CA SER A 179 5.82 0.66 -2.86
C SER A 179 5.89 -0.87 -2.97
N PHE A 180 6.33 -1.34 -4.13
CA PHE A 180 6.55 -2.74 -4.49
C PHE A 180 7.59 -2.81 -5.62
N PRO A 181 8.14 -3.99 -5.95
CA PRO A 181 9.09 -4.15 -7.07
C PRO A 181 8.45 -3.73 -8.40
N THR A 182 9.05 -2.77 -9.10
CA THR A 182 8.57 -2.32 -10.42
C THR A 182 8.42 -3.47 -11.40
N ILE A 183 7.29 -3.52 -12.12
CA ILE A 183 6.99 -4.52 -13.15
C ILE A 183 7.06 -3.85 -14.52
N ILE A 184 7.92 -4.38 -15.38
CA ILE A 184 7.91 -4.12 -16.83
C ILE A 184 7.65 -5.47 -17.48
N ALA A 185 6.49 -5.61 -18.12
CA ALA A 185 6.06 -6.88 -18.71
C ALA A 185 5.66 -6.68 -20.16
N SER A 186 6.40 -7.27 -21.10
CA SER A 186 6.24 -7.04 -22.52
C SER A 186 5.73 -8.28 -23.27
N ASN A 187 4.87 -8.07 -24.25
CA ASN A 187 4.35 -9.09 -25.15
C ASN A 187 3.72 -10.27 -24.37
N ILE A 188 4.25 -11.51 -24.52
CA ILE A 188 3.77 -12.71 -23.85
C ILE A 188 3.88 -12.62 -22.32
N ASN A 189 4.87 -11.89 -21.79
CA ASN A 189 5.07 -11.69 -20.35
C ASN A 189 3.97 -10.83 -19.75
N SER A 190 3.40 -9.90 -20.52
CA SER A 190 2.33 -9.00 -20.04
C SER A 190 1.07 -9.75 -19.60
N LYS A 191 0.86 -10.98 -20.05
CA LYS A 191 -0.28 -11.80 -19.60
C LYS A 191 -0.20 -12.28 -18.16
N ASN A 192 0.99 -12.12 -17.52
CA ASN A 192 1.21 -12.50 -16.12
C ASN A 192 1.18 -11.23 -15.26
N PRO A 193 0.14 -10.98 -14.45
CA PRO A 193 0.00 -9.76 -13.66
C PRO A 193 1.19 -9.49 -12.73
N HIS A 194 1.79 -10.55 -12.17
CA HIS A 194 2.95 -10.48 -11.26
C HIS A 194 4.26 -10.91 -11.94
N HIS A 195 4.45 -10.50 -13.22
CA HIS A 195 5.66 -10.82 -13.96
C HIS A 195 6.91 -10.25 -13.29
N ILE A 196 7.98 -11.03 -13.27
CA ILE A 196 9.31 -10.55 -12.85
C ILE A 196 10.08 -10.14 -14.11
N SER A 197 10.33 -8.84 -14.26
CA SER A 197 11.02 -8.26 -15.42
C SER A 197 12.39 -8.91 -15.64
N ASN A 198 12.68 -9.24 -16.88
CA ASN A 198 13.89 -9.96 -17.27
C ASN A 198 14.46 -9.42 -18.60
N ASN A 199 15.41 -10.15 -19.22
CA ASN A 199 16.05 -9.75 -20.49
C ASN A 199 15.16 -9.97 -21.73
N THR A 200 13.85 -10.15 -21.59
CA THR A 200 12.94 -10.20 -22.72
C THR A 200 12.92 -8.90 -23.49
N LYS A 201 13.00 -8.99 -24.82
CA LYS A 201 12.93 -7.81 -25.70
C LYS A 201 11.56 -7.17 -25.66
N ILE A 202 11.55 -5.84 -25.59
CA ILE A 202 10.33 -5.03 -25.55
C ILE A 202 9.69 -5.02 -26.95
N LYS A 203 8.43 -5.42 -27.03
CA LYS A 203 7.59 -5.37 -28.24
C LYS A 203 6.11 -5.60 -27.88
N GLY A 204 5.19 -5.12 -28.73
CA GLY A 204 3.76 -5.29 -28.51
C GLY A 204 3.29 -4.56 -27.25
N PHE A 205 2.23 -5.04 -26.62
CA PHE A 205 1.79 -4.49 -25.34
C PHE A 205 2.86 -4.65 -24.29
N THR A 206 3.17 -3.54 -23.62
CA THR A 206 4.14 -3.48 -22.54
C THR A 206 3.50 -2.79 -21.35
N ILE A 207 3.29 -3.54 -20.27
CA ILE A 207 2.80 -3.05 -18.99
C ILE A 207 3.97 -2.38 -18.25
N ILE A 208 3.71 -1.21 -17.72
CA ILE A 208 4.55 -0.45 -16.81
C ILE A 208 3.74 -0.32 -15.52
N ASP A 209 4.16 -1.00 -14.47
CA ASP A 209 3.47 -1.00 -13.19
C ASP A 209 4.47 -0.64 -12.09
N LEU A 210 4.22 0.46 -11.42
CA LEU A 210 5.10 1.03 -10.41
C LEU A 210 4.35 1.86 -9.36
N GLY A 211 4.95 1.91 -8.19
CA GLY A 211 4.52 2.78 -7.13
C GLY A 211 5.69 3.21 -6.25
N VAL A 212 5.57 4.33 -5.59
CA VAL A 212 6.58 4.85 -4.68
C VAL A 212 6.00 5.19 -3.31
N LYS A 213 6.88 5.20 -2.30
CA LYS A 213 6.54 5.65 -0.95
C LYS A 213 7.11 7.04 -0.71
N TYR A 214 6.23 7.99 -0.42
CA TYR A 214 6.60 9.30 0.07
C TYR A 214 6.19 9.46 1.53
N LYS A 215 7.17 9.62 2.44
CA LYS A 215 6.92 9.69 3.89
C LYS A 215 5.99 8.57 4.38
N ASN A 216 6.33 7.32 4.01
CA ASN A 216 5.62 6.08 4.33
C ASN A 216 4.28 5.85 3.61
N TYR A 217 3.76 6.77 2.79
CA TYR A 217 2.51 6.60 2.07
C TYR A 217 2.78 6.18 0.63
N CYS A 218 2.11 5.10 0.22
CA CYS A 218 2.25 4.47 -1.10
C CYS A 218 1.46 5.21 -2.17
N SER A 219 1.92 5.06 -3.40
CA SER A 219 1.14 5.15 -4.64
C SER A 219 1.21 3.84 -5.38
N ASP A 220 0.27 3.62 -6.30
CA ASP A 220 0.18 2.46 -7.17
C ASP A 220 -0.42 2.88 -8.52
N THR A 221 0.26 2.59 -9.62
CA THR A 221 -0.23 2.98 -10.94
C THR A 221 0.32 2.10 -12.05
N THR A 222 -0.56 1.68 -12.94
CA THR A 222 -0.20 0.92 -14.13
C THR A 222 -0.60 1.65 -15.40
N ARG A 223 0.31 1.67 -16.38
CA ARG A 223 0.03 2.04 -17.76
C ARG A 223 0.51 0.96 -18.71
N THR A 224 -0.25 0.76 -19.77
CA THR A 224 0.15 -0.14 -20.86
C THR A 224 0.40 0.69 -22.12
N VAL A 225 1.57 0.52 -22.71
CA VAL A 225 1.95 1.12 -24.00
C VAL A 225 2.04 0.03 -25.08
N TYR A 226 2.12 0.40 -26.34
CA TYR A 226 2.35 -0.54 -27.44
C TYR A 226 3.63 -0.20 -28.20
N VAL A 227 4.55 -1.17 -28.30
CA VAL A 227 5.80 -1.02 -29.05
C VAL A 227 5.68 -1.73 -30.40
N GLY A 228 5.71 -0.96 -31.48
CA GLY A 228 5.46 -1.41 -32.87
C GLY A 228 4.13 -0.87 -33.41
N ASN A 229 3.47 -1.65 -34.26
CA ASN A 229 2.21 -1.27 -34.93
C ASN A 229 1.04 -2.16 -34.43
N PRO A 230 0.14 -1.65 -33.58
CA PRO A 230 -1.01 -2.42 -33.10
C PRO A 230 -2.02 -2.63 -34.24
N ASN A 231 -2.60 -3.81 -34.30
CA ASN A 231 -3.72 -4.05 -35.19
C ASN A 231 -5.06 -3.56 -34.60
N LYS A 232 -6.13 -3.57 -35.42
CA LYS A 232 -7.44 -3.06 -35.02
C LYS A 232 -8.04 -3.79 -33.82
N GLU A 233 -7.81 -5.11 -33.70
CA GLU A 233 -8.34 -5.92 -32.60
C GLU A 233 -7.59 -5.60 -31.29
N GLU A 234 -6.28 -5.39 -31.31
CA GLU A 234 -5.47 -4.97 -30.18
C GLU A 234 -5.93 -3.61 -29.64
N ILE A 235 -6.14 -2.65 -30.53
CA ILE A 235 -6.69 -1.32 -30.16
C ILE A 235 -8.09 -1.46 -29.55
N ARG A 236 -8.95 -2.29 -30.12
CA ARG A 236 -10.32 -2.55 -29.60
C ARG A 236 -10.28 -3.11 -28.17
N ILE A 237 -9.38 -4.08 -27.92
CA ILE A 237 -9.24 -4.68 -26.58
C ILE A 237 -8.71 -3.65 -25.57
N TYR A 238 -7.71 -2.85 -25.96
CA TYR A 238 -7.20 -1.77 -25.11
C TYR A 238 -8.30 -0.81 -24.69
N ASN A 239 -9.06 -0.33 -25.66
CA ASN A 239 -10.16 0.61 -25.42
C ASN A 239 -11.26 -0.01 -24.53
N LYS A 240 -11.49 -1.32 -24.64
CA LYS A 240 -12.43 -2.02 -23.76
C LYS A 240 -11.98 -2.03 -22.29
N VAL A 241 -10.68 -2.19 -22.03
CA VAL A 241 -10.12 -2.10 -20.67
C VAL A 241 -10.21 -0.67 -20.15
N LEU A 242 -9.86 0.32 -20.97
CA LEU A 242 -9.96 1.74 -20.62
C LEU A 242 -11.41 2.15 -20.28
N GLU A 243 -12.35 1.81 -21.14
CA GLU A 243 -13.79 2.08 -20.94
C GLU A 243 -14.31 1.41 -19.66
N SER A 244 -13.84 0.20 -19.36
CA SER A 244 -14.18 -0.51 -18.13
C SER A 244 -13.74 0.27 -16.89
N GLN A 245 -12.55 0.86 -16.87
CA GLN A 245 -12.10 1.70 -15.77
C GLN A 245 -12.91 3.00 -15.68
N GLU A 246 -13.11 3.68 -16.81
CA GLU A 246 -13.85 4.95 -16.86
C GLU A 246 -15.31 4.81 -16.40
N THR A 247 -15.95 3.69 -16.73
CA THR A 247 -17.30 3.37 -16.24
C THR A 247 -17.27 3.16 -14.73
N SER A 248 -16.30 2.39 -14.22
CA SER A 248 -16.14 2.15 -12.77
C SER A 248 -15.94 3.43 -11.96
N ILE A 249 -15.34 4.47 -12.54
CA ILE A 249 -15.16 5.77 -11.88
C ILE A 249 -16.52 6.47 -11.71
N LYS A 250 -17.37 6.41 -12.71
CA LYS A 250 -18.66 7.13 -12.76
C LYS A 250 -19.74 6.44 -11.93
N ASP A 251 -19.71 5.12 -11.84
CA ASP A 251 -20.75 4.34 -11.17
C ASP A 251 -20.69 4.52 -9.64
N ASN A 252 -21.85 4.76 -9.04
CA ASN A 252 -21.99 4.87 -7.58
C ASN A 252 -22.33 3.53 -6.95
N LEU A 253 -21.50 2.53 -7.23
CA LEU A 253 -21.66 1.14 -6.81
C LEU A 253 -20.74 0.81 -5.62
N SER A 254 -21.09 -0.22 -4.88
CA SER A 254 -20.23 -0.80 -3.83
C SER A 254 -18.96 -1.42 -4.44
N PRO A 255 -17.90 -1.66 -3.63
CA PRO A 255 -16.70 -2.35 -4.08
C PRO A 255 -16.96 -3.68 -4.78
N LYS A 256 -17.91 -4.49 -4.25
CA LYS A 256 -18.31 -5.76 -4.85
C LYS A 256 -18.98 -5.57 -6.21
N GLU A 257 -19.97 -4.70 -6.30
CA GLU A 257 -20.72 -4.46 -7.56
C GLU A 257 -19.81 -3.90 -8.66
N LEU A 258 -18.85 -3.04 -8.33
CA LEU A 258 -17.84 -2.57 -9.29
C LEU A 258 -17.03 -3.74 -9.84
N ASN A 259 -16.53 -4.63 -8.97
CA ASN A 259 -15.79 -5.81 -9.41
C ASN A 259 -16.65 -6.73 -10.29
N ASP A 260 -17.89 -7.01 -9.88
CA ASP A 260 -18.81 -7.90 -10.60
C ASP A 260 -19.12 -7.34 -12.02
N ASN A 261 -19.23 -6.02 -12.16
CA ASN A 261 -19.42 -5.36 -13.47
C ASN A 261 -18.19 -5.54 -14.38
N ILE A 262 -16.98 -5.42 -13.83
CA ILE A 262 -15.76 -5.65 -14.62
C ILE A 262 -15.63 -7.12 -15.04
N VAL A 263 -15.92 -8.05 -14.13
CA VAL A 263 -15.95 -9.49 -14.45
C VAL A 263 -16.96 -9.78 -15.56
N LYS A 264 -18.14 -9.18 -15.51
CA LYS A 264 -19.16 -9.31 -16.57
C LYS A 264 -18.68 -8.74 -17.90
N ASN A 265 -17.98 -7.61 -17.90
CA ASN A 265 -17.51 -6.93 -19.11
C ASN A 265 -16.29 -7.64 -19.74
N LEU A 266 -15.23 -7.92 -18.96
CA LEU A 266 -13.97 -8.49 -19.45
C LEU A 266 -13.98 -10.03 -19.46
N GLY A 267 -14.91 -10.67 -18.75
CA GLY A 267 -15.11 -12.11 -18.71
C GLY A 267 -13.92 -12.84 -18.06
N LYS A 268 -13.68 -14.07 -18.50
CA LYS A 268 -12.62 -14.95 -18.00
C LYS A 268 -11.19 -14.41 -18.18
N TYR A 269 -11.03 -13.32 -18.89
CA TYR A 269 -9.73 -12.69 -19.13
C TYR A 269 -9.34 -11.67 -18.06
N PHE A 270 -10.25 -11.35 -17.16
CA PHE A 270 -9.97 -10.58 -15.94
C PHE A 270 -9.81 -11.56 -14.77
N THR A 271 -8.61 -11.67 -14.21
CA THR A 271 -8.21 -12.80 -13.35
C THR A 271 -7.86 -12.42 -11.91
N HIS A 272 -7.99 -11.15 -11.54
CA HIS A 272 -7.70 -10.66 -10.19
C HIS A 272 -8.83 -9.76 -9.67
N SER A 273 -8.70 -9.22 -8.48
CA SER A 273 -9.62 -8.22 -7.91
C SER A 273 -9.53 -6.90 -8.68
N LEU A 274 -10.62 -6.13 -8.71
CA LEU A 274 -10.62 -4.84 -9.39
C LEU A 274 -9.73 -3.80 -8.71
N GLY A 275 -9.38 -4.01 -7.43
CA GLY A 275 -8.51 -3.10 -6.72
C GLY A 275 -8.50 -3.34 -5.22
N HIS A 276 -7.80 -2.47 -4.51
CA HIS A 276 -7.57 -2.56 -3.08
C HIS A 276 -7.44 -1.15 -2.47
N GLY A 277 -7.56 -1.06 -1.15
CA GLY A 277 -7.19 0.13 -0.42
C GLY A 277 -5.68 0.36 -0.47
N ILE A 278 -5.27 1.62 -0.35
CA ILE A 278 -3.86 2.01 -0.34
C ILE A 278 -3.58 3.01 0.79
N GLY A 279 -2.37 2.97 1.34
CA GLY A 279 -1.95 3.85 2.44
C GLY A 279 -0.48 3.65 2.80
N ILE A 280 -0.20 3.21 4.03
CA ILE A 280 1.15 2.83 4.46
C ILE A 280 1.58 1.52 3.79
N ASP A 281 0.66 0.57 3.69
CA ASP A 281 0.85 -0.59 2.82
C ASP A 281 0.26 -0.31 1.44
N VAL A 282 0.85 -0.91 0.42
CA VAL A 282 0.30 -0.86 -0.93
C VAL A 282 -1.07 -1.53 -0.97
N HIS A 283 -1.21 -2.66 -0.30
CA HIS A 283 -2.48 -3.38 -0.16
C HIS A 283 -3.06 -3.20 1.24
N GLU A 284 -4.16 -2.47 1.35
CA GLU A 284 -4.94 -2.26 2.57
C GLU A 284 -6.43 -2.52 2.31
N SER A 285 -7.24 -2.39 3.35
CA SER A 285 -8.70 -2.29 3.17
C SER A 285 -9.09 -0.93 2.56
N PRO A 286 -10.17 -0.91 1.73
CA PRO A 286 -11.08 -2.02 1.42
C PRO A 286 -10.54 -2.92 0.30
N SER A 287 -10.99 -4.18 0.24
CA SER A 287 -10.85 -4.99 -0.96
C SER A 287 -11.95 -4.62 -1.97
N ILE A 288 -11.58 -4.46 -3.25
CA ILE A 288 -12.55 -4.27 -4.34
C ILE A 288 -12.61 -5.56 -5.16
N SER A 289 -13.37 -6.52 -4.64
CA SER A 289 -13.45 -7.88 -5.14
C SER A 289 -14.85 -8.45 -5.00
N ASN A 290 -15.11 -9.61 -5.60
CA ASN A 290 -16.37 -10.34 -5.46
C ASN A 290 -16.65 -10.80 -4.02
N LEU A 291 -15.63 -10.87 -3.15
CA LEU A 291 -15.76 -11.25 -1.75
C LEU A 291 -15.91 -10.02 -0.83
N SER A 292 -15.83 -8.81 -1.36
CA SER A 292 -15.90 -7.61 -0.54
C SER A 292 -17.25 -7.48 0.17
N LYS A 293 -17.16 -7.15 1.46
CA LYS A 293 -18.29 -6.75 2.31
C LYS A 293 -18.21 -5.27 2.68
N ASP A 294 -17.22 -4.57 2.12
CA ASP A 294 -16.93 -3.18 2.41
C ASP A 294 -17.90 -2.24 1.68
N SER A 295 -17.98 -1.01 2.16
CA SER A 295 -18.66 0.11 1.51
C SER A 295 -17.70 1.28 1.41
N PHE A 296 -17.85 2.10 0.38
CA PHE A 296 -17.11 3.34 0.29
C PHE A 296 -17.57 4.33 1.35
N LYS A 297 -16.60 4.98 1.98
CA LYS A 297 -16.81 6.07 2.95
C LYS A 297 -15.85 7.20 2.60
N ASP A 298 -16.20 8.41 2.99
CA ASP A 298 -15.32 9.56 2.77
C ASP A 298 -13.92 9.34 3.33
N ASN A 299 -12.93 9.81 2.59
CA ASN A 299 -11.52 9.70 2.90
C ASN A 299 -10.93 8.26 2.84
N ILE A 300 -11.57 7.35 2.10
CA ILE A 300 -10.94 6.09 1.69
C ILE A 300 -10.07 6.35 0.46
N LEU A 301 -8.84 5.79 0.47
CA LEU A 301 -7.95 5.72 -0.68
C LEU A 301 -7.92 4.29 -1.20
N PHE A 302 -7.96 4.12 -2.54
CA PHE A 302 -8.05 2.81 -3.18
C PHE A 302 -7.61 2.87 -4.64
N THR A 303 -7.30 1.70 -5.24
CA THR A 303 -6.99 1.53 -6.66
C THR A 303 -8.19 1.05 -7.45
N LEU A 304 -8.22 1.33 -8.75
CA LEU A 304 -9.05 0.64 -9.75
C LEU A 304 -8.16 0.24 -10.92
N GLU A 305 -8.02 -1.07 -11.12
CA GLU A 305 -7.01 -1.68 -11.98
C GLU A 305 -7.59 -2.76 -12.92
N PRO A 306 -8.63 -2.48 -13.73
CA PRO A 306 -9.11 -3.48 -14.68
C PRO A 306 -7.99 -3.92 -15.61
N GLY A 307 -7.95 -5.24 -15.88
CA GLY A 307 -6.97 -5.85 -16.74
C GLY A 307 -7.55 -6.92 -17.66
N TYR A 308 -6.89 -7.16 -18.78
CA TYR A 308 -7.20 -8.23 -19.73
C TYR A 308 -5.95 -9.07 -19.96
N TYR A 309 -6.04 -10.38 -19.72
CA TYR A 309 -4.92 -11.31 -19.81
C TYR A 309 -5.29 -12.55 -20.63
N ASN A 310 -4.74 -12.64 -21.83
CA ASN A 310 -4.93 -13.79 -22.74
C ASN A 310 -3.64 -14.08 -23.51
N LYS A 311 -3.57 -13.72 -24.78
CA LYS A 311 -2.34 -13.83 -25.60
C LYS A 311 -1.31 -12.77 -25.21
N PHE A 312 -1.78 -11.65 -24.71
CA PHE A 312 -1.05 -10.51 -24.12
C PHE A 312 -1.84 -9.98 -22.93
N GLY A 313 -1.24 -9.09 -22.15
CA GLY A 313 -1.87 -8.41 -21.04
C GLY A 313 -1.99 -6.91 -21.26
N ILE A 314 -3.07 -6.36 -20.74
CA ILE A 314 -3.32 -4.92 -20.64
C ILE A 314 -3.83 -4.66 -19.22
N ARG A 315 -3.25 -3.69 -18.51
CA ARG A 315 -3.76 -3.16 -17.24
C ARG A 315 -3.71 -1.64 -17.27
N ILE A 316 -4.76 -1.01 -16.78
CA ILE A 316 -4.85 0.45 -16.60
C ILE A 316 -5.29 0.67 -15.17
N GLU A 317 -4.45 1.33 -14.38
CA GLU A 317 -4.67 1.50 -12.96
C GLU A 317 -4.39 2.91 -12.52
N ASP A 318 -5.22 3.37 -11.60
CA ASP A 318 -5.07 4.66 -10.93
C ASP A 318 -5.44 4.55 -9.45
N ASP A 319 -4.81 5.41 -8.65
CA ASP A 319 -5.20 5.69 -7.27
C ASP A 319 -6.38 6.68 -7.22
N PHE A 320 -7.32 6.40 -6.33
CA PHE A 320 -8.53 7.21 -6.12
C PHE A 320 -8.73 7.59 -4.65
N LEU A 321 -9.32 8.75 -4.45
CA LEU A 321 -9.90 9.19 -3.18
C LEU A 321 -11.43 9.16 -3.29
N PHE A 322 -12.10 8.45 -2.38
CA PHE A 322 -13.54 8.60 -2.23
C PHE A 322 -13.85 9.77 -1.30
N LYS A 323 -14.58 10.76 -1.78
CA LYS A 323 -14.97 11.95 -1.00
C LYS A 323 -16.24 12.56 -1.59
N ASN A 324 -17.21 12.94 -0.71
CA ASN A 324 -18.49 13.52 -1.12
C ASN A 324 -19.21 12.66 -2.18
N ASN A 325 -19.26 11.35 -1.94
CA ASN A 325 -19.87 10.37 -2.86
C ASN A 325 -19.28 10.37 -4.28
N LYS A 326 -18.00 10.74 -4.43
CA LYS A 326 -17.27 10.76 -5.71
C LYS A 326 -15.95 10.05 -5.60
N LYS A 327 -15.56 9.37 -6.68
CA LYS A 327 -14.23 8.79 -6.86
C LYS A 327 -13.34 9.83 -7.57
N ILE A 328 -12.42 10.42 -6.83
CA ILE A 328 -11.50 11.47 -7.30
C ILE A 328 -10.18 10.83 -7.67
N GLN A 329 -9.84 10.79 -8.94
CA GLN A 329 -8.60 10.24 -9.45
C GLN A 329 -7.39 11.08 -9.00
N LEU A 330 -6.39 10.45 -8.41
CA LEU A 330 -5.18 11.07 -7.86
C LEU A 330 -3.99 11.02 -8.83
N THR A 331 -3.74 9.88 -9.47
CA THR A 331 -2.76 9.72 -10.55
C THR A 331 -3.30 10.36 -11.84
N LYS A 332 -2.44 11.02 -12.62
CA LYS A 332 -2.86 11.91 -13.72
C LYS A 332 -2.24 11.57 -15.08
N THR A 333 -1.31 10.63 -15.14
CA THR A 333 -0.70 10.21 -16.40
C THR A 333 -1.76 9.75 -17.39
N SER A 334 -1.60 10.13 -18.67
CA SER A 334 -2.54 9.77 -19.75
C SER A 334 -2.80 8.26 -19.80
N LYS A 335 -4.09 7.91 -19.97
CA LYS A 335 -4.56 6.53 -20.15
C LYS A 335 -4.75 6.15 -21.61
N ASN A 336 -4.58 7.08 -22.53
CA ASN A 336 -4.66 6.79 -23.96
C ASN A 336 -3.52 5.89 -24.39
N LEU A 337 -3.80 4.95 -25.31
CA LEU A 337 -2.79 4.05 -25.83
C LEU A 337 -1.65 4.85 -26.49
N GLN A 338 -0.48 4.80 -25.88
CA GLN A 338 0.74 5.36 -26.48
C GLN A 338 1.41 4.31 -27.37
N VAL A 339 1.59 4.62 -28.65
CA VAL A 339 2.28 3.76 -29.62
C VAL A 339 3.71 4.28 -29.81
N ILE A 340 4.67 3.42 -29.50
CA ILE A 340 6.11 3.68 -29.60
C ILE A 340 6.63 2.95 -30.85
N ARG A 341 7.24 3.67 -31.78
CA ARG A 341 7.77 3.16 -33.05
C ARG A 341 9.29 3.15 -33.06
#